data_437ab60774208bcebb82bd13b53074fe
#
_entry.id   437ab60774208bcebb82bd13b53074fe
#
_cell.length_a   1.000
_cell.length_b   1.000
_cell.length_c   1.000
_cell.angle_alpha   90.00
_cell.angle_beta   90.00
_cell.angle_gamma   90.00
#
_symmetry.space_group_name_H-M   'P 1'
#
loop_
_entity.id
_entity.type
_entity.pdbx_description
1 polymer ?
#
loop_
_entity_poly.entity_id
_entity_poly.type
_entity_poly.pdbx_seq_one_letter_code
_entity_poly.pdbx_strand_id
1 'polypeptide(L)'
;MLIKLEDIRRYYTVGTEVVHALNGVSFEVTKGEWVAIIGQSGSGKSTLMNVLGCLDTPTAGRYWLNGKDVSHMSDNELADIRNREIGFVFQTFQLLPRETALGNVELPLIYRGLRTKERRERARAALDQVGLSNRITHRPNELSGGQRQRVAIARALVTDPSLLLADEPTGNLDSATGQEIIGLFEQLHRAGHTICLVTHEPTLAARCPRAIRLSDGLIVNDGPGPQVALESRPERARVAAT
;
A
#
# COMPACT_ATOMS: atom_id res chain seq x y z
N MET A 1 -15.03 -10.61 0.69
CA MET A 1 -14.57 -9.36 0.06
C MET A 1 -13.94 -8.49 1.13
N LEU A 2 -12.76 -7.92 0.87
CA LEU A 2 -12.07 -7.00 1.79
C LEU A 2 -12.22 -5.55 1.30
N ILE A 3 -11.93 -5.30 0.02
CA ILE A 3 -12.04 -3.99 -0.63
C ILE A 3 -13.12 -4.07 -1.68
N LYS A 4 -13.98 -3.05 -1.74
CA LYS A 4 -14.91 -2.84 -2.86
C LYS A 4 -14.95 -1.35 -3.17
N LEU A 5 -14.61 -0.99 -4.40
CA LEU A 5 -14.72 0.35 -4.94
C LEU A 5 -15.82 0.37 -6.02
N GLU A 6 -16.71 1.35 -5.97
CA GLU A 6 -17.75 1.58 -6.96
C GLU A 6 -17.70 3.03 -7.43
N ASP A 7 -17.41 3.23 -8.71
CA ASP A 7 -17.35 4.51 -9.43
C ASP A 7 -16.54 5.59 -8.67
N ILE A 8 -15.41 5.22 -8.11
CA ILE A 8 -14.55 6.14 -7.34
C ILE A 8 -14.04 7.25 -8.26
N ARG A 9 -14.35 8.48 -7.87
CA ARG A 9 -13.85 9.70 -8.51
C ARG A 9 -13.11 10.55 -7.49
N ARG A 10 -11.98 11.10 -7.90
CA ARG A 10 -11.24 12.06 -7.08
C ARG A 10 -10.76 13.22 -7.94
N TYR A 11 -11.24 14.41 -7.62
CA TYR A 11 -10.93 15.64 -8.32
C TYR A 11 -10.19 16.59 -7.38
N TYR A 12 -9.20 17.29 -7.90
CA TYR A 12 -8.47 18.33 -7.20
C TYR A 12 -8.59 19.65 -7.96
N THR A 13 -8.85 20.74 -7.25
CA THR A 13 -8.85 22.09 -7.83
C THR A 13 -7.46 22.69 -7.67
N VAL A 14 -6.81 23.00 -8.79
CA VAL A 14 -5.50 23.63 -8.84
C VAL A 14 -5.67 24.99 -9.53
N GLY A 15 -5.75 26.07 -8.76
CA GLY A 15 -6.10 27.38 -9.30
C GLY A 15 -7.52 27.37 -9.87
N THR A 16 -7.67 27.60 -11.18
CA THR A 16 -8.95 27.59 -11.91
C THR A 16 -9.23 26.24 -12.61
N GLU A 17 -8.27 25.31 -12.61
CA GLU A 17 -8.40 24.03 -13.30
C GLU A 17 -8.84 22.92 -12.35
N VAL A 18 -9.66 21.99 -12.86
CA VAL A 18 -10.07 20.78 -12.14
C VAL A 18 -9.31 19.59 -12.73
N VAL A 19 -8.46 18.98 -11.91
CA VAL A 19 -7.70 17.77 -12.25
C VAL A 19 -8.51 16.54 -11.84
N HIS A 20 -8.89 15.70 -12.78
CA HIS A 20 -9.58 14.44 -12.58
C HIS A 20 -8.56 13.33 -12.32
N ALA A 21 -8.11 13.17 -11.07
CA ALA A 21 -7.07 12.20 -10.72
C ALA A 21 -7.59 10.75 -10.74
N LEU A 22 -8.86 10.53 -10.37
CA LEU A 22 -9.60 9.27 -10.57
C LEU A 22 -10.96 9.62 -11.21
N ASN A 23 -11.37 8.83 -12.20
CA ASN A 23 -12.56 9.16 -13.01
C ASN A 23 -13.49 7.94 -13.22
N GLY A 24 -13.88 7.27 -12.16
CA GLY A 24 -14.81 6.14 -12.21
C GLY A 24 -14.12 4.78 -12.02
N VAL A 25 -13.22 4.69 -11.04
CA VAL A 25 -12.48 3.46 -10.71
C VAL A 25 -13.39 2.51 -9.92
N SER A 26 -13.56 1.28 -10.44
CA SER A 26 -14.34 0.22 -9.79
C SER A 26 -13.58 -1.09 -9.83
N PHE A 27 -13.33 -1.71 -8.68
CA PHE A 27 -12.78 -3.07 -8.56
C PHE A 27 -13.00 -3.61 -7.15
N GLU A 28 -12.76 -4.90 -6.99
CA GLU A 28 -12.89 -5.60 -5.71
C GLU A 28 -11.60 -6.36 -5.40
N VAL A 29 -11.27 -6.48 -4.09
CA VAL A 29 -10.19 -7.33 -3.60
C VAL A 29 -10.73 -8.23 -2.50
N THR A 30 -10.46 -9.52 -2.59
CA THR A 30 -10.82 -10.50 -1.58
C THR A 30 -9.76 -10.65 -0.50
N LYS A 31 -10.12 -11.21 0.67
CA LYS A 31 -9.14 -11.51 1.72
C LYS A 31 -8.13 -12.54 1.21
N GLY A 32 -6.85 -12.33 1.53
CA GLY A 32 -5.75 -13.19 1.11
C GLY A 32 -5.30 -12.98 -0.34
N GLU A 33 -5.82 -11.99 -1.06
CA GLU A 33 -5.41 -11.68 -2.43
C GLU A 33 -4.18 -10.78 -2.45
N TRP A 34 -3.32 -10.97 -3.44
CA TRP A 34 -2.19 -10.08 -3.72
C TRP A 34 -2.37 -9.42 -5.08
N VAL A 35 -2.58 -8.11 -5.09
CA VAL A 35 -2.88 -7.31 -6.28
C VAL A 35 -1.80 -6.24 -6.47
N ALA A 36 -1.26 -6.13 -7.68
CA ALA A 36 -0.44 -5.00 -8.09
C ALA A 36 -1.30 -3.93 -8.77
N ILE A 37 -1.09 -2.66 -8.42
CA ILE A 37 -1.66 -1.49 -9.10
C ILE A 37 -0.54 -0.85 -9.89
N ILE A 38 -0.63 -0.87 -11.23
CA ILE A 38 0.41 -0.39 -12.13
C ILE A 38 -0.08 0.72 -13.04
N GLY A 39 0.84 1.52 -13.55
CA GLY A 39 0.55 2.60 -14.50
C GLY A 39 1.70 3.59 -14.57
N GLN A 40 1.66 4.49 -15.55
CA GLN A 40 2.68 5.54 -15.71
C GLN A 40 2.58 6.61 -14.61
N SER A 41 3.59 7.48 -14.52
CA SER A 41 3.49 8.69 -13.71
C SER A 41 2.26 9.51 -14.12
N GLY A 42 1.52 10.03 -13.16
CA GLY A 42 0.29 10.78 -13.41
C GLY A 42 -0.97 9.94 -13.73
N SER A 43 -0.89 8.60 -13.76
CA SER A 43 -2.06 7.75 -14.07
C SER A 43 -3.12 7.66 -12.95
N GLY A 44 -2.88 8.26 -11.76
CA GLY A 44 -3.79 8.23 -10.62
C GLY A 44 -3.43 7.22 -9.52
N LYS A 45 -2.33 6.45 -9.63
CA LYS A 45 -1.93 5.43 -8.66
C LYS A 45 -1.79 5.95 -7.23
N SER A 46 -1.07 7.05 -7.03
CA SER A 46 -0.88 7.64 -5.70
C SER A 46 -2.19 8.16 -5.11
N THR A 47 -3.07 8.71 -5.95
CA THR A 47 -4.41 9.11 -5.53
C THR A 47 -5.25 7.90 -5.13
N LEU A 48 -5.22 6.82 -5.93
CA LEU A 48 -5.92 5.58 -5.60
C LEU A 48 -5.38 4.97 -4.31
N MET A 49 -4.05 4.96 -4.14
CA MET A 49 -3.41 4.50 -2.90
C MET A 49 -3.86 5.31 -1.68
N ASN A 50 -3.93 6.64 -1.80
CA ASN A 50 -4.42 7.50 -0.71
C ASN A 50 -5.88 7.21 -0.35
N VAL A 51 -6.74 6.97 -1.35
CA VAL A 51 -8.14 6.58 -1.11
C VAL A 51 -8.20 5.20 -0.45
N LEU A 52 -7.50 4.19 -0.97
CA LEU A 52 -7.44 2.84 -0.38
C LEU A 52 -6.89 2.87 1.05
N GLY A 53 -5.91 3.75 1.28
CA GLY A 53 -5.30 3.97 2.58
C GLY A 53 -6.13 4.80 3.55
N CYS A 54 -7.32 5.25 3.18
CA CYS A 54 -8.11 6.20 3.97
C CYS A 54 -7.32 7.46 4.37
N LEU A 55 -6.33 7.87 3.57
CA LEU A 55 -5.57 9.11 3.70
C LEU A 55 -6.26 10.28 2.98
N ASP A 56 -7.16 9.95 2.06
CA ASP A 56 -7.98 10.88 1.31
C ASP A 56 -9.36 10.28 1.09
N THR A 57 -10.37 11.13 0.88
CA THR A 57 -11.76 10.70 0.62
C THR A 57 -12.10 10.87 -0.86
N PRO A 58 -12.90 9.99 -1.45
CA PRO A 58 -13.36 10.16 -2.82
C PRO A 58 -14.27 11.40 -2.93
N THR A 59 -14.22 12.08 -4.07
CA THR A 59 -15.17 13.16 -4.40
C THR A 59 -16.56 12.61 -4.72
N ALA A 60 -16.60 11.40 -5.31
CA ALA A 60 -17.83 10.66 -5.60
C ALA A 60 -17.53 9.16 -5.66
N GLY A 61 -18.59 8.33 -5.65
CA GLY A 61 -18.49 6.89 -5.59
C GLY A 61 -18.50 6.36 -4.16
N ARG A 62 -18.30 5.04 -4.01
CA ARG A 62 -18.35 4.38 -2.69
C ARG A 62 -17.15 3.46 -2.49
N TYR A 63 -16.61 3.46 -1.28
CA TYR A 63 -15.52 2.58 -0.85
C TYR A 63 -15.92 1.80 0.40
N TRP A 64 -15.95 0.49 0.30
CA TRP A 64 -16.11 -0.42 1.45
C TRP A 64 -14.79 -1.10 1.78
N LEU A 65 -14.38 -0.99 3.04
CA LEU A 65 -13.23 -1.69 3.61
C LEU A 65 -13.72 -2.63 4.72
N ASN A 66 -13.44 -3.93 4.57
CA ASN A 66 -13.85 -4.97 5.51
C ASN A 66 -15.34 -4.89 5.90
N GLY A 67 -16.20 -4.63 4.89
CA GLY A 67 -17.67 -4.52 5.04
C GLY A 67 -18.17 -3.18 5.59
N LYS A 68 -17.31 -2.20 5.87
CA LYS A 68 -17.69 -0.85 6.32
C LYS A 68 -17.59 0.13 5.17
N ASP A 69 -18.62 0.94 4.94
CA ASP A 69 -18.56 2.08 4.02
C ASP A 69 -17.74 3.20 4.67
N VAL A 70 -16.57 3.51 4.07
CA VAL A 70 -15.64 4.52 4.58
C VAL A 70 -15.66 5.82 3.76
N SER A 71 -16.53 5.91 2.74
CA SER A 71 -16.55 7.00 1.75
C SER A 71 -16.75 8.38 2.35
N HIS A 72 -17.51 8.47 3.45
CA HIS A 72 -17.94 9.73 4.06
C HIS A 72 -17.64 9.79 5.56
N MET A 73 -16.71 8.97 6.05
CA MET A 73 -16.27 8.99 7.43
C MET A 73 -15.48 10.28 7.72
N SER A 74 -15.59 10.76 8.96
CA SER A 74 -14.79 11.88 9.47
C SER A 74 -13.30 11.48 9.57
N ASP A 75 -12.41 12.48 9.63
CA ASP A 75 -10.96 12.27 9.75
C ASP A 75 -10.59 11.39 10.96
N ASN A 76 -11.31 11.54 12.08
CA ASN A 76 -11.10 10.73 13.28
C ASN A 76 -11.49 9.26 13.06
N GLU A 77 -12.63 9.01 12.41
CA GLU A 77 -13.08 7.65 12.06
C GLU A 77 -12.11 7.00 11.06
N LEU A 78 -11.68 7.75 10.04
CA LEU A 78 -10.68 7.27 9.08
C LEU A 78 -9.34 6.99 9.77
N ALA A 79 -8.93 7.78 10.77
CA ALA A 79 -7.71 7.52 11.54
C ALA A 79 -7.81 6.21 12.36
N ASP A 80 -8.97 5.91 12.95
CA ASP A 80 -9.20 4.64 13.65
C ASP A 80 -9.19 3.45 12.66
N ILE A 81 -9.86 3.58 11.51
CA ILE A 81 -9.83 2.59 10.43
C ILE A 81 -8.39 2.34 9.96
N ARG A 82 -7.61 3.39 9.65
CA ARG A 82 -6.21 3.26 9.23
C ARG A 82 -5.40 2.46 10.26
N ASN A 83 -5.53 2.80 11.52
CA ASN A 83 -4.77 2.13 12.58
C ASN A 83 -5.16 0.65 12.74
N ARG A 84 -6.44 0.29 12.51
CA ARG A 84 -6.94 -1.06 12.74
C ARG A 84 -6.83 -1.97 11.53
N GLU A 85 -7.10 -1.44 10.33
CA GLU A 85 -7.32 -2.25 9.14
C GLU A 85 -6.16 -2.18 8.13
N ILE A 86 -5.27 -1.15 8.23
CA ILE A 86 -4.30 -0.88 7.17
C ILE A 86 -2.88 -0.81 7.73
N GLY A 87 -2.00 -1.62 7.16
CA GLY A 87 -0.55 -1.52 7.37
C GLY A 87 0.12 -0.87 6.15
N PHE A 88 0.80 0.25 6.36
CA PHE A 88 1.48 0.98 5.28
C PHE A 88 2.96 0.65 5.18
N VAL A 89 3.43 0.42 3.95
CA VAL A 89 4.85 0.27 3.61
C VAL A 89 5.17 1.26 2.49
N PHE A 90 6.06 2.23 2.75
CA PHE A 90 6.41 3.29 1.81
C PHE A 90 7.80 3.09 1.20
N GLN A 91 8.02 3.65 0.02
CA GLN A 91 9.31 3.66 -0.68
C GLN A 91 10.43 4.28 0.18
N THR A 92 10.17 5.36 0.91
CA THR A 92 11.13 6.09 1.73
C THR A 92 11.16 5.61 3.19
N PHE A 93 10.62 4.41 3.49
CA PHE A 93 10.55 3.77 4.81
C PHE A 93 9.72 4.54 5.85
N GLN A 94 9.75 5.85 5.86
CA GLN A 94 9.04 6.75 6.81
C GLN A 94 9.27 6.36 8.27
N LEU A 95 10.52 6.03 8.63
CA LEU A 95 10.90 5.72 10.01
C LEU A 95 11.23 6.99 10.77
N LEU A 96 10.88 7.02 12.06
CA LEU A 96 11.25 8.08 12.98
C LEU A 96 12.77 7.97 13.27
N PRO A 97 13.60 8.95 12.86
CA PRO A 97 15.06 8.80 12.87
C PRO A 97 15.67 8.77 14.27
N ARG A 98 14.94 9.28 15.27
CA ARG A 98 15.39 9.31 16.68
C ARG A 98 14.98 8.09 17.48
N GLU A 99 14.03 7.30 16.95
CA GLU A 99 13.52 6.08 17.57
C GLU A 99 14.31 4.86 17.10
N THR A 100 14.38 3.84 17.96
CA THR A 100 14.96 2.53 17.60
C THR A 100 14.02 1.78 16.65
N ALA A 101 14.47 0.65 16.09
CA ALA A 101 13.62 -0.27 15.33
C ALA A 101 12.40 -0.69 16.17
N LEU A 102 12.61 -1.03 17.44
CA LEU A 102 11.54 -1.38 18.37
C LEU A 102 10.54 -0.21 18.54
N GLY A 103 11.05 1.01 18.81
CA GLY A 103 10.21 2.20 19.01
C GLY A 103 9.38 2.53 17.77
N ASN A 104 9.97 2.42 16.56
CA ASN A 104 9.25 2.60 15.31
C ASN A 104 8.10 1.59 15.14
N VAL A 105 8.33 0.33 15.49
CA VAL A 105 7.30 -0.73 15.39
C VAL A 105 6.24 -0.62 16.48
N GLU A 106 6.59 -0.12 17.68
CA GLU A 106 5.61 0.14 18.75
C GLU A 106 4.61 1.26 18.43
N LEU A 107 4.96 2.19 17.54
CA LEU A 107 4.22 3.44 17.31
C LEU A 107 2.72 3.22 17.01
N PRO A 108 2.30 2.34 16.09
CA PRO A 108 0.87 2.11 15.83
C PRO A 108 0.11 1.57 17.04
N LEU A 109 0.78 0.83 17.91
CA LEU A 109 0.19 0.26 19.12
C LEU A 109 0.02 1.31 20.24
N ILE A 110 0.80 2.39 20.21
CA ILE A 110 0.62 3.54 21.10
C ILE A 110 -0.73 4.19 20.78
N TYR A 111 -1.03 4.41 19.52
CA TYR A 111 -2.31 4.98 19.07
C TYR A 111 -3.50 4.05 19.38
N ARG A 112 -3.28 2.74 19.46
CA ARG A 112 -4.29 1.76 19.95
C ARG A 112 -4.51 1.79 21.44
N GLY A 113 -3.70 2.52 22.21
CA GLY A 113 -3.80 2.59 23.66
C GLY A 113 -3.31 1.34 24.41
N LEU A 114 -2.51 0.47 23.76
CA LEU A 114 -1.98 -0.73 24.41
C LEU A 114 -0.96 -0.40 25.50
N ARG A 115 -0.92 -1.22 26.57
CA ARG A 115 0.05 -1.07 27.66
C ARG A 115 1.48 -1.34 27.18
N THR A 116 2.46 -0.69 27.77
CA THR A 116 3.87 -0.74 27.36
C THR A 116 4.43 -2.17 27.25
N LYS A 117 4.10 -3.05 28.20
CA LYS A 117 4.53 -4.47 28.18
C LYS A 117 4.03 -5.18 26.91
N GLU A 118 2.73 -5.10 26.65
CA GLU A 118 2.10 -5.73 25.49
C GLU A 118 2.61 -5.19 24.17
N ARG A 119 2.78 -3.83 24.06
CA ARG A 119 3.35 -3.21 22.86
C ARG A 119 4.72 -3.78 22.52
N ARG A 120 5.62 -3.84 23.54
CA ARG A 120 6.97 -4.34 23.35
C ARG A 120 7.02 -5.82 22.96
N GLU A 121 6.16 -6.65 23.54
CA GLU A 121 6.04 -8.05 23.15
C GLU A 121 5.61 -8.22 21.70
N ARG A 122 4.55 -7.51 21.29
CA ARG A 122 4.07 -7.54 19.89
C ARG A 122 5.10 -6.97 18.91
N ALA A 123 5.73 -5.85 19.24
CA ALA A 123 6.73 -5.23 18.38
C ALA A 123 7.98 -6.12 18.22
N ARG A 124 8.41 -6.83 19.26
CA ARG A 124 9.52 -7.82 19.16
C ARG A 124 9.12 -8.98 18.26
N ALA A 125 7.92 -9.53 18.42
CA ALA A 125 7.43 -10.60 17.56
C ALA A 125 7.35 -10.18 16.09
N ALA A 126 6.89 -8.96 15.80
CA ALA A 126 6.85 -8.42 14.43
C ALA A 126 8.26 -8.22 13.85
N LEU A 127 9.23 -7.76 14.65
CA LEU A 127 10.64 -7.66 14.21
C LEU A 127 11.29 -9.02 14.00
N ASP A 128 10.95 -10.02 14.80
CA ASP A 128 11.39 -11.39 14.61
C ASP A 128 10.86 -11.99 13.31
N GLN A 129 9.58 -11.77 13.02
CA GLN A 129 8.93 -12.23 11.78
C GLN A 129 9.63 -11.73 10.51
N VAL A 130 10.27 -10.55 10.57
CA VAL A 130 11.02 -9.99 9.43
C VAL A 130 12.55 -10.22 9.53
N GLY A 131 13.01 -11.04 10.50
CA GLY A 131 14.42 -11.40 10.67
C GLY A 131 15.29 -10.32 11.30
N LEU A 132 14.74 -9.47 12.18
CA LEU A 132 15.46 -8.36 12.81
C LEU A 132 15.54 -8.47 14.35
N SER A 133 15.44 -9.66 14.92
CA SER A 133 15.53 -9.88 16.38
C SER A 133 16.80 -9.33 17.01
N ASN A 134 17.91 -9.34 16.27
CA ASN A 134 19.23 -8.84 16.71
C ASN A 134 19.44 -7.33 16.44
N ARG A 135 18.45 -6.62 15.90
CA ARG A 135 18.53 -5.20 15.51
C ARG A 135 17.51 -4.30 16.21
N ILE A 136 16.81 -4.81 17.21
CA ILE A 136 15.69 -4.12 17.90
C ILE A 136 16.07 -2.77 18.52
N THR A 137 17.32 -2.60 18.95
CA THR A 137 17.85 -1.38 19.59
C THR A 137 18.51 -0.41 18.62
N HIS A 138 18.71 -0.81 17.35
CA HIS A 138 19.36 0.04 16.35
C HIS A 138 18.42 1.14 15.89
N ARG A 139 18.98 2.31 15.58
CA ARG A 139 18.29 3.44 14.97
C ARG A 139 18.33 3.33 13.43
N PRO A 140 17.46 4.03 12.69
CA PRO A 140 17.41 3.96 11.23
C PRO A 140 18.75 4.27 10.52
N ASN A 141 19.57 5.17 11.08
CA ASN A 141 20.90 5.49 10.54
C ASN A 141 21.95 4.39 10.77
N GLU A 142 21.68 3.42 11.62
CA GLU A 142 22.55 2.27 11.92
C GLU A 142 22.12 1.02 11.14
N LEU A 143 21.09 1.14 10.28
CA LEU A 143 20.49 0.05 9.53
C LEU A 143 20.73 0.23 8.01
N SER A 144 20.94 -0.87 7.29
CA SER A 144 20.97 -0.88 5.83
C SER A 144 19.59 -0.51 5.24
N GLY A 145 19.52 -0.22 3.94
CA GLY A 145 18.25 0.07 3.25
C GLY A 145 17.24 -1.06 3.42
N GLY A 146 17.65 -2.30 3.18
CA GLY A 146 16.78 -3.48 3.35
C GLY A 146 16.34 -3.70 4.80
N GLN A 147 17.23 -3.45 5.78
CA GLN A 147 16.87 -3.53 7.20
C GLN A 147 15.85 -2.46 7.57
N ARG A 148 16.01 -1.22 7.08
CA ARG A 148 14.99 -0.15 7.26
C ARG A 148 13.64 -0.53 6.67
N GLN A 149 13.64 -1.13 5.48
CA GLN A 149 12.40 -1.59 4.85
C GLN A 149 11.75 -2.73 5.65
N ARG A 150 12.53 -3.68 6.17
CA ARG A 150 12.01 -4.73 7.05
C ARG A 150 11.42 -4.15 8.34
N VAL A 151 12.00 -3.09 8.95
CA VAL A 151 11.40 -2.37 10.09
C VAL A 151 10.07 -1.72 9.69
N ALA A 152 9.99 -1.09 8.50
CA ALA A 152 8.73 -0.51 8.00
C ALA A 152 7.65 -1.59 7.78
N ILE A 153 8.03 -2.76 7.26
CA ILE A 153 7.12 -3.92 7.10
C ILE A 153 6.67 -4.44 8.48
N ALA A 154 7.58 -4.61 9.45
CA ALA A 154 7.23 -5.02 10.81
C ALA A 154 6.26 -4.03 11.47
N ARG A 155 6.48 -2.71 11.29
CA ARG A 155 5.56 -1.67 11.75
C ARG A 155 4.18 -1.78 11.10
N ALA A 156 4.12 -2.11 9.81
CA ALA A 156 2.87 -2.33 9.12
C ALA A 156 2.11 -3.57 9.64
N LEU A 157 2.83 -4.63 10.00
CA LEU A 157 2.26 -5.91 10.47
C LEU A 157 1.82 -5.90 11.93
N VAL A 158 2.44 -5.06 12.78
CA VAL A 158 2.30 -5.12 14.25
C VAL A 158 0.88 -4.96 14.76
N THR A 159 0.03 -4.32 13.96
CA THR A 159 -1.40 -4.12 14.27
C THR A 159 -2.27 -5.27 13.79
N ASP A 160 -1.71 -6.30 13.16
CA ASP A 160 -2.47 -7.37 12.49
C ASP A 160 -3.53 -6.80 11.53
N PRO A 161 -3.12 -6.03 10.52
CA PRO A 161 -4.04 -5.33 9.63
C PRO A 161 -4.71 -6.29 8.65
N SER A 162 -5.94 -5.94 8.23
CA SER A 162 -6.65 -6.68 7.17
C SER A 162 -6.03 -6.46 5.78
N LEU A 163 -5.33 -5.32 5.58
CA LEU A 163 -4.72 -4.91 4.32
C LEU A 163 -3.30 -4.41 4.53
N LEU A 164 -2.34 -4.95 3.79
CA LEU A 164 -1.02 -4.34 3.59
C LEU A 164 -1.04 -3.52 2.30
N LEU A 165 -0.77 -2.23 2.42
CA LEU A 165 -0.71 -1.29 1.31
C LEU A 165 0.74 -0.82 1.12
N ALA A 166 1.38 -1.23 0.03
CA ALA A 166 2.78 -0.98 -0.24
C ALA A 166 2.96 -0.06 -1.45
N ASP A 167 3.66 1.06 -1.26
CA ASP A 167 4.00 2.03 -2.31
C ASP A 167 5.46 1.90 -2.69
N GLU A 168 5.72 1.41 -3.90
CA GLU A 168 7.07 1.24 -4.46
C GLU A 168 8.06 0.64 -3.44
N PRO A 169 7.75 -0.52 -2.81
CA PRO A 169 8.46 -1.00 -1.62
C PRO A 169 9.93 -1.37 -1.87
N THR A 170 10.37 -1.41 -3.11
CA THR A 170 11.74 -1.72 -3.54
C THR A 170 12.46 -0.54 -4.21
N GLY A 171 11.77 0.57 -4.46
CA GLY A 171 12.27 1.67 -5.30
C GLY A 171 13.53 2.39 -4.79
N ASN A 172 13.88 2.24 -3.49
CA ASN A 172 15.09 2.81 -2.90
C ASN A 172 16.11 1.74 -2.48
N LEU A 173 16.01 0.53 -3.05
CA LEU A 173 16.88 -0.60 -2.73
C LEU A 173 17.68 -1.04 -3.95
N ASP A 174 18.85 -1.61 -3.72
CA ASP A 174 19.55 -2.34 -4.78
C ASP A 174 18.78 -3.58 -5.20
N SER A 175 19.08 -4.12 -6.39
CA SER A 175 18.32 -5.22 -6.97
C SER A 175 18.30 -6.49 -6.11
N ALA A 176 19.41 -6.83 -5.45
CA ALA A 176 19.50 -8.02 -4.61
C ALA A 176 18.62 -7.86 -3.35
N THR A 177 18.77 -6.75 -2.65
CA THR A 177 17.94 -6.40 -1.48
C THR A 177 16.47 -6.28 -1.87
N GLY A 178 16.16 -5.69 -3.04
CA GLY A 178 14.79 -5.62 -3.56
C GLY A 178 14.16 -7.01 -3.72
N GLN A 179 14.90 -7.98 -4.28
CA GLN A 179 14.42 -9.35 -4.40
C GLN A 179 14.12 -10.02 -3.05
N GLU A 180 14.95 -9.76 -2.02
CA GLU A 180 14.69 -10.26 -0.66
C GLU A 180 13.39 -9.68 -0.08
N ILE A 181 13.15 -8.37 -0.27
CA ILE A 181 11.93 -7.72 0.19
C ILE A 181 10.69 -8.29 -0.52
N ILE A 182 10.77 -8.52 -1.83
CA ILE A 182 9.66 -9.17 -2.56
C ILE A 182 9.44 -10.60 -2.08
N GLY A 183 10.52 -11.37 -1.83
CA GLY A 183 10.42 -12.69 -1.21
C GLY A 183 9.69 -12.66 0.16
N LEU A 184 9.88 -11.59 0.95
CA LEU A 184 9.15 -11.40 2.20
C LEU A 184 7.64 -11.14 1.93
N PHE A 185 7.28 -10.32 0.93
CA PHE A 185 5.86 -10.13 0.55
C PHE A 185 5.23 -11.44 0.07
N GLU A 186 5.95 -12.29 -0.68
CA GLU A 186 5.48 -13.62 -1.09
C GLU A 186 5.21 -14.54 0.12
N GLN A 187 6.07 -14.48 1.14
CA GLN A 187 5.87 -15.23 2.38
C GLN A 187 4.63 -14.73 3.13
N LEU A 188 4.45 -13.41 3.24
CA LEU A 188 3.27 -12.80 3.87
C LEU A 188 1.98 -13.17 3.13
N HIS A 189 1.99 -13.13 1.78
CA HIS A 189 0.85 -13.57 0.98
C HIS A 189 0.52 -15.05 1.23
N ARG A 190 1.53 -15.94 1.23
CA ARG A 190 1.34 -17.37 1.55
C ARG A 190 0.82 -17.60 2.97
N ALA A 191 1.13 -16.69 3.91
CA ALA A 191 0.57 -16.71 5.25
C ALA A 191 -0.87 -16.17 5.34
N GLY A 192 -1.47 -15.73 4.22
CA GLY A 192 -2.85 -15.29 4.11
C GLY A 192 -3.08 -13.78 4.20
N HIS A 193 -2.02 -12.97 4.25
CA HIS A 193 -2.17 -11.51 4.23
C HIS A 193 -2.70 -11.02 2.88
N THR A 194 -3.61 -10.05 2.92
CA THR A 194 -4.06 -9.33 1.72
C THR A 194 -3.09 -8.20 1.43
N ILE A 195 -2.61 -8.10 0.19
CA ILE A 195 -1.58 -7.14 -0.20
C ILE A 195 -2.02 -6.37 -1.44
N CYS A 196 -2.06 -5.03 -1.34
CA CYS A 196 -2.14 -4.14 -2.50
C CYS A 196 -0.79 -3.44 -2.66
N LEU A 197 -0.12 -3.69 -3.78
CA LEU A 197 1.19 -3.15 -4.10
C LEU A 197 1.07 -2.16 -5.25
N VAL A 198 1.48 -0.92 -5.02
CA VAL A 198 1.55 0.12 -6.06
C VAL A 198 2.96 0.15 -6.61
N THR A 199 3.12 0.04 -7.93
CA THR A 199 4.43 0.10 -8.57
C THR A 199 4.34 0.60 -10.02
N HIS A 200 5.46 1.11 -10.52
CA HIS A 200 5.64 1.38 -11.94
C HIS A 200 6.51 0.30 -12.63
N GLU A 201 7.05 -0.66 -11.86
CA GLU A 201 7.90 -1.73 -12.37
C GLU A 201 7.08 -2.93 -12.88
N PRO A 202 7.10 -3.22 -14.21
CA PRO A 202 6.37 -4.37 -14.76
C PRO A 202 6.87 -5.72 -14.22
N THR A 203 8.17 -5.83 -13.96
CA THR A 203 8.79 -7.05 -13.41
C THR A 203 8.24 -7.41 -12.04
N LEU A 204 7.97 -6.40 -11.21
CA LEU A 204 7.39 -6.59 -9.90
C LEU A 204 5.89 -6.94 -10.00
N ALA A 205 5.16 -6.26 -10.88
CA ALA A 205 3.75 -6.56 -11.13
C ALA A 205 3.53 -7.98 -11.67
N ALA A 206 4.46 -8.47 -12.50
CA ALA A 206 4.41 -9.84 -13.04
C ALA A 206 4.57 -10.92 -11.96
N ARG A 207 5.10 -10.61 -10.78
CA ARG A 207 5.18 -11.54 -9.63
C ARG A 207 3.90 -11.61 -8.82
N CYS A 208 3.01 -10.63 -8.97
CA CYS A 208 1.72 -10.63 -8.30
C CYS A 208 0.73 -11.53 -9.06
N PRO A 209 -0.12 -12.31 -8.38
CA PRO A 209 -1.13 -13.14 -9.03
C PRO A 209 -2.09 -12.33 -9.91
N ARG A 210 -2.42 -11.11 -9.52
CA ARG A 210 -3.30 -10.18 -10.24
C ARG A 210 -2.67 -8.79 -10.32
N ALA A 211 -2.90 -8.11 -11.44
CA ALA A 211 -2.54 -6.70 -11.58
C ALA A 211 -3.70 -5.90 -12.18
N ILE A 212 -3.81 -4.64 -11.74
CA ILE A 212 -4.76 -3.65 -12.23
C ILE A 212 -3.95 -2.51 -12.85
N ARG A 213 -4.17 -2.23 -14.13
CA ARG A 213 -3.49 -1.13 -14.83
C ARG A 213 -4.36 0.11 -14.85
N LEU A 214 -3.79 1.22 -14.33
CA LEU A 214 -4.39 2.54 -14.45
C LEU A 214 -3.76 3.36 -15.58
N SER A 215 -4.60 4.11 -16.29
CA SER A 215 -4.20 5.19 -17.21
C SER A 215 -5.22 6.32 -17.11
N ASP A 216 -4.73 7.55 -16.95
CA ASP A 216 -5.55 8.77 -16.93
C ASP A 216 -6.76 8.68 -15.96
N GLY A 217 -6.53 8.12 -14.77
CA GLY A 217 -7.55 7.97 -13.72
C GLY A 217 -8.59 6.87 -13.96
N LEU A 218 -8.38 6.00 -14.96
CA LEU A 218 -9.27 4.89 -15.31
C LEU A 218 -8.54 3.55 -15.21
N ILE A 219 -9.28 2.48 -14.93
CA ILE A 219 -8.79 1.11 -15.08
C ILE A 219 -8.88 0.75 -16.57
N VAL A 220 -7.73 0.40 -17.17
CA VAL A 220 -7.64 0.00 -18.58
C VAL A 220 -7.42 -1.50 -18.74
N ASN A 221 -6.93 -2.17 -17.70
CA ASN A 221 -6.82 -3.63 -17.66
C ASN A 221 -6.86 -4.14 -16.22
N ASP A 222 -7.44 -5.31 -16.00
CA ASP A 222 -7.50 -6.04 -14.72
C ASP A 222 -7.46 -7.55 -15.02
N GLY A 223 -6.41 -8.22 -14.56
CA GLY A 223 -6.21 -9.62 -14.89
C GLY A 223 -4.95 -10.23 -14.26
N PRO A 224 -4.50 -11.40 -14.73
CA PRO A 224 -3.30 -12.05 -14.24
C PRO A 224 -2.08 -11.14 -14.35
N GLY A 225 -1.32 -11.01 -13.25
CA GLY A 225 -0.18 -10.09 -13.15
C GLY A 225 0.81 -10.19 -14.30
N PRO A 226 1.28 -11.39 -14.70
CA PRO A 226 2.19 -11.55 -15.84
C PRO A 226 1.62 -11.00 -17.16
N GLN A 227 0.32 -11.15 -17.40
CA GLN A 227 -0.32 -10.68 -18.64
C GLN A 227 -0.44 -9.15 -18.63
N VAL A 228 -1.02 -8.58 -17.55
CA VAL A 228 -1.19 -7.14 -17.42
C VAL A 228 0.15 -6.40 -17.40
N ALA A 229 1.20 -7.01 -16.82
CA ALA A 229 2.55 -6.42 -16.78
C ALA A 229 3.21 -6.32 -18.16
N LEU A 230 2.97 -7.30 -19.04
CA LEU A 230 3.60 -7.39 -20.37
C LEU A 230 2.88 -6.58 -21.45
N GLU A 231 1.61 -6.22 -21.24
CA GLU A 231 0.88 -5.43 -22.22
C GLU A 231 1.53 -4.06 -22.41
N SER A 232 2.07 -3.83 -23.61
CA SER A 232 2.41 -2.50 -24.09
C SER A 232 1.12 -1.67 -24.18
N ARG A 233 1.22 -0.36 -23.89
CA ARG A 233 0.14 0.66 -23.97
C ARG A 233 -0.96 0.28 -24.96
N PRO A 234 -2.24 0.35 -24.61
CA PRO A 234 -3.25 0.52 -25.66
C PRO A 234 -2.89 1.80 -26.41
N GLU A 235 -2.67 1.69 -27.72
CA GLU A 235 -2.52 2.85 -28.58
C GLU A 235 -3.69 3.78 -28.30
N ARG A 236 -3.39 5.04 -27.97
CA ARG A 236 -4.43 6.06 -27.86
C ARG A 236 -5.25 5.95 -29.13
N ALA A 237 -6.53 5.59 -29.01
CA ALA A 237 -7.46 5.80 -30.09
C ALA A 237 -7.29 7.26 -30.51
N ARG A 238 -6.67 7.48 -31.68
CA ARG A 238 -6.62 8.79 -32.32
C ARG A 238 -8.07 9.13 -32.58
N VAL A 239 -8.65 9.93 -31.67
CA VAL A 239 -9.92 10.62 -31.98
C VAL A 239 -9.58 11.45 -33.21
N ALA A 240 -10.06 10.98 -34.33
CA ALA A 240 -10.02 11.72 -35.59
C ALA A 240 -10.76 13.03 -35.34
N ALA A 241 -10.00 14.11 -35.32
CA ALA A 241 -10.58 15.43 -35.56
C ALA A 241 -11.11 15.43 -37.01
N THR A 242 -12.39 15.46 -37.15
CA THR A 242 -13.11 15.92 -38.34
C THR A 242 -14.02 17.06 -37.90
#